data_0e30be5cd102aca089163f35baa99ec4
#
_entry.id   0e30be5cd102aca089163f35baa99ec4
#
_cell.length_a   1.000
_cell.length_b   1.000
_cell.length_c   1.000
_cell.angle_alpha   90.00
_cell.angle_beta   90.00
_cell.angle_gamma   90.00
#
_symmetry.space_group_name_H-M   'P 1'
#
loop_
_entity.id
_entity.type
_entity.pdbx_description
1 polymer ?
#
loop_
_entity_poly.entity_id
_entity_poly.type
_entity_poly.pdbx_seq_one_letter_code
_entity_poly.pdbx_strand_id
1 'polypeptide(L)'
;MKNVFYNSWVAKTALCLSKCHTILLFGFVFSKLKEEEVTQRVRNHEFVHVRQWFEVTALSGSVLLAIVLVFGISPWWMLLSGGIYYALYVLEWICKCVWYSVMIDEWTCEMETPYQSISFEREARLSERDNNYLENSGYFCWLCYI
;
A
#
# COMPACT_ATOMS: atom_id res chain seq x y z
N MET A 1 19.01 2.73 1.71
CA MET A 1 17.86 3.12 0.85
C MET A 1 17.32 4.46 1.33
N LYS A 2 17.14 5.44 0.42
CA LYS A 2 16.91 6.87 0.79
C LYS A 2 15.44 7.26 1.06
N ASN A 3 14.49 6.31 1.01
CA ASN A 3 13.05 6.65 1.00
C ASN A 3 12.33 6.37 2.33
N VAL A 4 13.04 6.12 3.42
CA VAL A 4 12.45 5.87 4.75
C VAL A 4 12.81 7.00 5.69
N PHE A 5 11.80 7.61 6.28
CA PHE A 5 11.93 8.68 7.28
C PHE A 5 11.58 8.15 8.66
N TYR A 6 12.61 7.90 9.47
CA TYR A 6 12.45 7.41 10.84
C TYR A 6 12.11 8.53 11.81
N ASN A 7 11.44 8.19 12.92
CA ASN A 7 11.05 9.11 13.98
C ASN A 7 10.31 10.35 13.45
N SER A 8 9.54 10.18 12.37
CA SER A 8 8.92 11.26 11.62
C SER A 8 7.73 11.86 12.37
N TRP A 9 7.68 13.19 12.41
CA TRP A 9 6.52 13.94 12.92
C TRP A 9 5.26 13.64 12.10
N VAL A 10 5.39 13.47 10.78
CA VAL A 10 4.28 13.11 9.88
C VAL A 10 3.66 11.79 10.30
N ALA A 11 4.49 10.75 10.56
CA ALA A 11 3.97 9.47 11.04
C ALA A 11 3.30 9.58 12.41
N LYS A 12 3.87 10.36 13.32
CA LYS A 12 3.34 10.56 14.68
C LYS A 12 1.98 11.23 14.66
N THR A 13 1.77 12.22 13.78
CA THR A 13 0.50 12.93 13.64
C THR A 13 -0.53 12.11 12.88
N ALA A 14 -0.17 11.57 11.71
CA ALA A 14 -1.09 10.79 10.86
C ALA A 14 -1.58 9.51 11.54
N LEU A 15 -0.71 8.86 12.31
CA LEU A 15 -1.01 7.58 12.97
C LEU A 15 -1.28 7.72 14.49
N CYS A 16 -1.59 8.92 14.99
CA CYS A 16 -1.76 9.16 16.45
C CYS A 16 -2.85 8.27 17.08
N LEU A 17 -3.91 7.96 16.32
CA LEU A 17 -5.02 7.10 16.73
C LEU A 17 -4.90 5.65 16.22
N SER A 18 -3.85 5.34 15.45
CA SER A 18 -3.62 4.01 14.87
C SER A 18 -2.57 3.24 15.66
N LYS A 19 -2.77 1.91 15.74
CA LYS A 19 -1.75 0.97 16.26
C LYS A 19 -0.60 0.76 15.27
N CYS A 20 -0.72 1.25 14.03
CA CYS A 20 0.33 1.15 13.02
C CYS A 20 1.53 2.04 13.38
N HIS A 21 2.72 1.59 13.01
CA HIS A 21 3.97 2.30 13.28
C HIS A 21 4.55 2.97 12.04
N THR A 22 4.08 2.59 10.86
CA THR A 22 4.56 3.02 9.54
C THR A 22 3.39 3.46 8.67
N ILE A 23 3.64 4.39 7.76
CA ILE A 23 2.70 4.84 6.75
C ILE A 23 3.45 5.14 5.45
N LEU A 24 2.91 4.67 4.32
CA LEU A 24 3.37 5.03 2.99
C LEU A 24 2.63 6.27 2.50
N LEU A 25 3.36 7.31 2.10
CA LEU A 25 2.81 8.50 1.46
C LEU A 25 3.64 8.83 0.22
N PHE A 26 3.02 8.75 -0.96
CA PHE A 26 3.62 9.09 -2.25
C PHE A 26 5.00 8.45 -2.51
N GLY A 27 5.10 7.15 -2.23
CA GLY A 27 6.33 6.38 -2.43
C GLY A 27 7.40 6.56 -1.33
N PHE A 28 7.11 7.33 -0.28
CA PHE A 28 7.97 7.50 0.88
C PHE A 28 7.37 6.82 2.10
N VAL A 29 8.19 6.11 2.85
CA VAL A 29 7.79 5.44 4.09
C VAL A 29 8.12 6.36 5.27
N PHE A 30 7.12 6.66 6.08
CA PHE A 30 7.28 7.42 7.32
C PHE A 30 7.04 6.51 8.51
N SER A 31 7.99 6.45 9.46
CA SER A 31 7.92 5.63 10.66
C SER A 31 7.87 6.48 11.93
N LYS A 32 7.05 6.04 12.90
CA LYS A 32 7.09 6.55 14.28
C LYS A 32 8.35 6.08 15.02
N LEU A 33 8.89 4.93 14.61
CA LEU A 33 10.00 4.24 15.25
C LEU A 33 11.33 4.84 14.82
N LYS A 34 12.36 4.64 15.64
CA LYS A 34 13.75 4.92 15.27
C LYS A 34 14.26 3.82 14.33
N GLU A 35 15.33 4.10 13.61
CA GLU A 35 15.92 3.16 12.65
C GLU A 35 16.30 1.82 13.29
N GLU A 36 16.81 1.85 14.51
CA GLU A 36 17.25 0.70 15.29
C GLU A 36 16.09 -0.22 15.71
N GLU A 37 14.89 0.33 15.82
CA GLU A 37 13.66 -0.37 16.24
C GLU A 37 12.94 -1.03 15.06
N VAL A 38 13.26 -0.65 13.81
CA VAL A 38 12.62 -1.17 12.61
C VAL A 38 13.32 -2.44 12.16
N THR A 39 12.66 -3.58 12.27
CA THR A 39 13.18 -4.87 11.84
C THR A 39 13.26 -4.98 10.32
N GLN A 40 14.13 -5.87 9.80
CA GLN A 40 14.21 -6.13 8.36
C GLN A 40 12.88 -6.61 7.78
N ARG A 41 12.11 -7.38 8.52
CA ARG A 41 10.78 -7.84 8.15
C ARG A 41 9.83 -6.66 7.88
N VAL A 42 9.78 -5.66 8.76
CA VAL A 42 8.97 -4.45 8.57
C VAL A 42 9.47 -3.66 7.35
N ARG A 43 10.78 -3.56 7.16
CA ARG A 43 11.35 -2.91 5.96
C ARG A 43 10.92 -3.58 4.67
N ASN A 44 10.98 -4.92 4.62
CA ASN A 44 10.56 -5.68 3.44
C ASN A 44 9.08 -5.43 3.14
N HIS A 45 8.22 -5.53 4.16
CA HIS A 45 6.79 -5.25 4.05
C HIS A 45 6.51 -3.87 3.44
N GLU A 46 7.09 -2.82 4.00
CA GLU A 46 6.88 -1.45 3.52
C GLU A 46 7.43 -1.24 2.09
N PHE A 47 8.52 -1.91 1.73
CA PHE A 47 9.07 -1.80 0.37
C PHE A 47 8.21 -2.49 -0.69
N VAL A 48 7.46 -3.54 -0.32
CA VAL A 48 6.45 -4.11 -1.20
C VAL A 48 5.36 -3.07 -1.49
N HIS A 49 4.87 -2.36 -0.47
CA HIS A 49 3.90 -1.27 -0.66
C HIS A 49 4.46 -0.11 -1.50
N VAL A 50 5.74 0.24 -1.33
CA VAL A 50 6.40 1.23 -2.20
C VAL A 50 6.35 0.78 -3.66
N ARG A 51 6.70 -0.49 -3.95
CA ARG A 51 6.63 -1.04 -5.31
C ARG A 51 5.21 -1.02 -5.87
N GLN A 52 4.23 -1.49 -5.11
CA GLN A 52 2.81 -1.49 -5.49
C GLN A 52 2.33 -0.07 -5.83
N TRP A 53 2.71 0.92 -5.02
CA TRP A 53 2.39 2.32 -5.28
C TRP A 53 3.00 2.80 -6.61
N PHE A 54 4.27 2.47 -6.89
CA PHE A 54 4.92 2.82 -8.15
C PHE A 54 4.25 2.14 -9.35
N GLU A 55 3.89 0.86 -9.24
CA GLU A 55 3.21 0.09 -10.28
C GLU A 55 1.87 0.73 -10.67
N VAL A 56 1.03 0.99 -9.65
CA VAL A 56 -0.30 1.60 -9.87
C VAL A 56 -0.15 3.03 -10.40
N THR A 57 0.78 3.82 -9.86
CA THR A 57 1.01 5.20 -10.30
C THR A 57 1.53 5.26 -11.73
N ALA A 58 2.46 4.37 -12.11
CA ALA A 58 2.99 4.32 -13.46
C ALA A 58 1.91 3.92 -14.48
N LEU A 59 1.11 2.88 -14.17
CA LEU A 59 0.03 2.44 -15.03
C LEU A 59 -1.04 3.51 -15.19
N SER A 60 -1.55 4.03 -14.09
CA SER A 60 -2.59 5.07 -14.10
C SER A 60 -2.11 6.38 -14.72
N GLY A 61 -0.84 6.76 -14.46
CA GLY A 61 -0.21 7.91 -15.09
C GLY A 61 -0.10 7.77 -16.61
N SER A 62 0.26 6.58 -17.10
CA SER A 62 0.31 6.30 -18.54
C SER A 62 -1.06 6.42 -19.20
N VAL A 63 -2.11 5.89 -18.55
CA VAL A 63 -3.49 6.01 -19.03
C VAL A 63 -3.95 7.47 -19.03
N LEU A 64 -3.72 8.20 -17.93
CA LEU A 64 -4.09 9.62 -17.83
C LEU A 64 -3.33 10.46 -18.84
N LEU A 65 -2.05 10.17 -19.10
CA LEU A 65 -1.27 10.86 -20.14
C LEU A 65 -1.90 10.66 -21.52
N ALA A 66 -2.27 9.43 -21.87
CA ALA A 66 -2.95 9.14 -23.13
C ALA A 66 -4.27 9.94 -23.24
N ILE A 67 -5.07 9.99 -22.17
CA ILE A 67 -6.31 10.76 -22.13
C ILE A 67 -6.04 12.26 -22.30
N VAL A 68 -5.05 12.81 -21.61
CA VAL A 68 -4.64 14.23 -21.74
C VAL A 68 -4.26 14.56 -23.19
N LEU A 69 -3.47 13.68 -23.83
CA LEU A 69 -3.00 13.90 -25.21
C LEU A 69 -4.13 13.76 -26.24
N VAL A 70 -5.02 12.79 -26.06
CA VAL A 70 -6.11 12.53 -27.03
C VAL A 70 -7.22 13.58 -26.92
N PHE A 71 -7.61 13.96 -25.71
CA PHE A 71 -8.75 14.84 -25.47
C PHE A 71 -8.38 16.30 -25.20
N GLY A 72 -7.08 16.62 -25.14
CA GLY A 72 -6.61 17.99 -24.91
C GLY A 72 -7.01 18.56 -23.54
N ILE A 73 -7.25 17.67 -22.54
CA ILE A 73 -7.62 18.11 -21.20
C ILE A 73 -6.40 18.62 -20.43
N SER A 74 -6.65 19.32 -19.32
CA SER A 74 -5.58 19.92 -18.51
C SER A 74 -4.59 18.89 -17.98
N PRO A 75 -3.27 19.09 -18.12
CA PRO A 75 -2.24 18.19 -17.57
C PRO A 75 -2.30 18.02 -16.04
N TRP A 76 -2.97 18.90 -15.32
CA TRP A 76 -3.16 18.79 -13.86
C TRP A 76 -3.84 17.50 -13.42
N TRP A 77 -4.62 16.86 -14.31
CA TRP A 77 -5.22 15.55 -14.06
C TRP A 77 -4.20 14.45 -13.81
N MET A 78 -2.96 14.61 -14.30
CA MET A 78 -1.86 13.69 -14.04
C MET A 78 -1.54 13.54 -12.54
N LEU A 79 -1.81 14.57 -11.73
CA LEU A 79 -1.58 14.52 -10.29
C LEU A 79 -2.45 13.47 -9.57
N LEU A 80 -3.58 13.08 -10.17
CA LEU A 80 -4.45 12.05 -9.62
C LEU A 80 -3.78 10.66 -9.62
N SER A 81 -2.84 10.40 -10.53
CA SER A 81 -2.18 9.09 -10.63
C SER A 81 -1.58 8.63 -9.31
N GLY A 82 -0.93 9.53 -8.56
CA GLY A 82 -0.34 9.24 -7.27
C GLY A 82 -1.37 8.92 -6.17
N GLY A 83 -2.63 9.34 -6.35
CA GLY A 83 -3.73 9.08 -5.42
C GLY A 83 -4.51 7.79 -5.71
N ILE A 84 -4.43 7.26 -6.93
CA ILE A 84 -5.22 6.10 -7.36
C ILE A 84 -4.90 4.85 -6.51
N TYR A 85 -3.65 4.64 -6.15
CA TYR A 85 -3.25 3.55 -5.27
C TYR A 85 -4.05 3.55 -3.96
N TYR A 86 -4.14 4.70 -3.30
CA TYR A 86 -4.88 4.83 -2.02
C TYR A 86 -6.38 4.64 -2.23
N ALA A 87 -6.91 5.13 -3.35
CA ALA A 87 -8.33 4.94 -3.68
C ALA A 87 -8.66 3.45 -3.87
N LEU A 88 -7.82 2.69 -4.60
CA LEU A 88 -7.97 1.25 -4.77
C LEU A 88 -7.86 0.51 -3.44
N TYR A 89 -6.86 0.87 -2.62
CA TYR A 89 -6.65 0.29 -1.29
C TYR A 89 -7.87 0.45 -0.39
N VAL A 90 -8.41 1.67 -0.30
CA VAL A 90 -9.60 1.97 0.52
C VAL A 90 -10.84 1.29 -0.05
N LEU A 91 -11.00 1.27 -1.37
CA LEU A 91 -12.14 0.61 -2.02
C LEU A 91 -12.13 -0.89 -1.73
N GLU A 92 -10.98 -1.56 -1.89
CA GLU A 92 -10.86 -2.98 -1.58
C GLU A 92 -11.13 -3.24 -0.09
N TRP A 93 -10.59 -2.41 0.80
CA TRP A 93 -10.87 -2.51 2.23
C TRP A 93 -12.36 -2.42 2.55
N ILE A 94 -13.09 -1.45 1.96
CA ILE A 94 -14.54 -1.32 2.14
C ILE A 94 -15.24 -2.57 1.62
N CYS A 95 -14.88 -3.08 0.43
CA CYS A 95 -15.47 -4.30 -0.13
C CYS A 95 -15.24 -5.50 0.79
N LYS A 96 -14.02 -5.66 1.34
CA LYS A 96 -13.72 -6.73 2.30
C LYS A 96 -14.51 -6.55 3.60
N CYS A 97 -14.63 -5.33 4.14
CA CYS A 97 -15.46 -5.07 5.33
C CYS A 97 -16.92 -5.47 5.11
N VAL A 98 -17.52 -5.09 3.97
CA VAL A 98 -18.89 -5.47 3.63
C VAL A 98 -19.02 -6.98 3.48
N TRP A 99 -18.09 -7.61 2.76
CA TRP A 99 -18.08 -9.06 2.57
C TRP A 99 -18.04 -9.81 3.90
N TYR A 100 -17.12 -9.45 4.79
CA TYR A 100 -16.97 -10.06 6.10
C TYR A 100 -18.20 -9.83 6.98
N SER A 101 -18.82 -8.65 6.92
CA SER A 101 -20.04 -8.34 7.69
C SER A 101 -21.26 -9.12 7.24
N VAL A 102 -21.32 -9.53 5.96
CA VAL A 102 -22.46 -10.26 5.39
C VAL A 102 -22.29 -11.78 5.47
N MET A 103 -21.04 -12.26 5.29
CA MET A 103 -20.79 -13.69 5.10
C MET A 103 -20.29 -14.41 6.36
N ILE A 104 -19.90 -13.69 7.40
CA ILE A 104 -19.29 -14.27 8.59
C ILE A 104 -20.16 -13.95 9.81
N ASP A 105 -20.94 -14.95 10.26
CA ASP A 105 -21.81 -14.82 11.43
C ASP A 105 -21.03 -14.74 12.76
N GLU A 106 -19.84 -15.37 12.84
CA GLU A 106 -18.98 -15.34 14.03
C GLU A 106 -17.53 -15.06 13.68
N TRP A 107 -16.99 -13.98 14.23
CA TRP A 107 -15.56 -13.64 14.12
C TRP A 107 -14.75 -14.47 15.13
N THR A 108 -13.94 -15.38 14.64
CA THR A 108 -12.95 -16.08 15.48
C THR A 108 -11.62 -15.34 15.47
N CYS A 109 -10.86 -15.43 16.56
CA CYS A 109 -9.54 -14.78 16.69
C CYS A 109 -8.49 -15.26 15.66
N GLU A 110 -8.76 -16.38 14.98
CA GLU A 110 -7.88 -16.98 13.98
C GLU A 110 -8.14 -16.48 12.56
N MET A 111 -9.25 -15.75 12.33
CA MET A 111 -9.59 -15.26 11.00
C MET A 111 -8.81 -13.99 10.66
N GLU A 112 -8.41 -13.90 9.39
CA GLU A 112 -7.83 -12.67 8.85
C GLU A 112 -8.82 -11.51 9.01
N THR A 113 -8.35 -10.37 9.50
CA THR A 113 -9.19 -9.16 9.52
C THR A 113 -9.42 -8.66 8.09
N PRO A 114 -10.52 -7.91 7.82
CA PRO A 114 -10.75 -7.31 6.50
C PRO A 114 -9.54 -6.53 5.96
N TYR A 115 -8.80 -5.85 6.84
CA TYR A 115 -7.58 -5.15 6.51
C TYR A 115 -6.48 -6.12 6.02
N GLN A 116 -6.31 -7.25 6.70
CA GLN A 116 -5.29 -8.24 6.37
C GLN A 116 -5.58 -9.01 5.07
N SER A 117 -6.85 -9.05 4.67
CA SER A 117 -7.32 -9.73 3.47
C SER A 117 -7.27 -8.87 2.20
N ILE A 118 -6.89 -7.57 2.31
CA ILE A 118 -6.62 -6.71 1.16
C ILE A 118 -5.47 -7.31 0.33
N SER A 119 -5.61 -7.35 -0.99
CA SER A 119 -4.63 -7.95 -1.89
C SER A 119 -3.22 -7.37 -1.72
N PHE A 120 -3.12 -6.05 -1.55
CA PHE A 120 -1.88 -5.34 -1.27
C PHE A 120 -1.22 -5.79 0.04
N GLU A 121 -2.01 -5.94 1.11
CA GLU A 121 -1.52 -6.42 2.41
C GLU A 121 -1.12 -7.89 2.40
N ARG A 122 -1.89 -8.73 1.69
CA ARG A 122 -1.58 -10.16 1.57
C ARG A 122 -0.23 -10.38 0.89
N GLU A 123 0.02 -9.70 -0.24
CA GLU A 123 1.34 -9.76 -0.89
C GLU A 123 2.44 -9.34 0.09
N ALA A 124 2.31 -8.16 0.73
CA ALA A 124 3.32 -7.63 1.62
C ALA A 124 3.62 -8.57 2.80
N ARG A 125 2.59 -9.18 3.41
CA ARG A 125 2.72 -10.12 4.53
C ARG A 125 3.34 -11.45 4.15
N LEU A 126 2.97 -12.00 2.99
CA LEU A 126 3.50 -13.28 2.53
C LEU A 126 4.98 -13.16 2.13
N SER A 127 5.39 -11.97 1.67
CA SER A 127 6.74 -11.71 1.17
C SER A 127 7.69 -11.06 2.21
N GLU A 128 7.20 -10.56 3.33
CA GLU A 128 7.99 -9.80 4.32
C GLU A 128 9.20 -10.53 4.91
N ARG A 129 9.22 -11.88 4.84
CA ARG A 129 10.32 -12.72 5.32
C ARG A 129 11.39 -12.99 4.26
N ASP A 130 11.09 -12.73 2.98
CA ASP A 130 12.02 -12.94 1.88
C ASP A 130 12.73 -11.62 1.55
N ASN A 131 14.01 -11.55 1.85
CA ASN A 131 14.82 -10.35 1.59
C ASN A 131 15.05 -10.08 0.11
N ASN A 132 14.88 -11.10 -0.74
CA ASN A 132 15.11 -11.01 -2.19
C ASN A 132 13.80 -10.97 -2.98
N TYR A 133 12.66 -10.88 -2.29
CA TYR A 133 11.35 -10.89 -2.94
C TYR A 133 11.22 -9.87 -4.06
N LEU A 134 11.63 -8.63 -3.80
CA LEU A 134 11.52 -7.54 -4.77
C LEU A 134 12.40 -7.72 -6.00
N GLU A 135 13.48 -8.49 -5.89
CA GLU A 135 14.38 -8.80 -7.00
C GLU A 135 13.88 -9.98 -7.84
N ASN A 136 13.24 -10.95 -7.19
CA ASN A 136 12.83 -12.22 -7.81
C ASN A 136 11.37 -12.25 -8.28
N SER A 137 10.50 -11.41 -7.71
CA SER A 137 9.08 -11.38 -8.05
C SER A 137 8.77 -10.46 -9.23
N GLY A 138 7.74 -10.82 -10.00
CA GLY A 138 7.22 -9.99 -11.08
C GLY A 138 6.53 -8.71 -10.59
N TYR A 139 6.09 -7.89 -11.54
CA TYR A 139 5.25 -6.72 -11.27
C TYR A 139 3.79 -7.15 -11.13
N PHE A 140 3.00 -6.35 -10.39
CA PHE A 140 1.56 -6.56 -10.17
C PHE A 140 1.20 -7.90 -9.51
N CYS A 141 2.10 -8.46 -8.70
CA CYS A 141 1.86 -9.74 -8.01
C CYS A 141 0.65 -9.68 -7.06
N TRP A 142 0.32 -8.50 -6.52
CA TRP A 142 -0.86 -8.29 -5.67
C TRP A 142 -2.18 -8.69 -6.34
N LEU A 143 -2.27 -8.63 -7.69
CA LEU A 143 -3.46 -9.08 -8.43
C LEU A 143 -3.78 -10.57 -8.23
N CYS A 144 -2.78 -11.38 -7.88
CA CYS A 144 -2.98 -12.81 -7.59
C CYS A 144 -3.68 -13.06 -6.25
N TYR A 145 -3.86 -12.02 -5.43
CA TYR A 145 -4.42 -12.11 -4.08
C TYR A 145 -5.79 -11.44 -3.92
N ILE A 146 -6.40 -10.98 -5.00
CA ILE A 146 -7.73 -10.33 -5.01
C ILE A 146 -8.83 -11.30 -4.55
#